data_1023e32a9007565d24b12aae807a3080
#
_entry.id   1023e32a9007565d24b12aae807a3080
#
_cell.length_a   1.000
_cell.length_b   1.000
_cell.length_c   1.000
_cell.angle_alpha   90.00
_cell.angle_beta   90.00
_cell.angle_gamma   90.00
#
_symmetry.space_group_name_H-M   'P 1'
#
loop_
_entity.id
_entity.type
_entity.pdbx_description
1 polymer ?
#
loop_
_entity_poly.entity_id
_entity_poly.type
_entity_poly.pdbx_seq_one_letter_code
_entity_poly.pdbx_strand_id
1 'polypeptide(L)'
;YLEIRDCMKNITLVIMAAGIGSRFGGGIKQLAPVGPNGEIIMDYSIYDAKKAGFNKVVFVIRKDLEAEFDAVIGSRIKQIIDVEYVFQELDNIPDEYQETFKQRTKPWGTGQAILCCKDVINEPFLVINADDYYGKQAYEEAYKYLNENHDNTAKQQIAMVSFVLKNTLSDNGGVTRGVCTVDQNNHLCDIVETHNIEKGDNCAFVKKENQIIELDLEVPVSMNMWALQPEIFDILDSKFKLFLSQLENDNFKDEYLLPTIIGSLLKENQVEVTVLKSLDNWFGVTYKEDKQTVIESIQKLTAVGVYPQKLF
;
A
#
# COMPACT_ATOMS: atom_id res chain seq x y z
N TYR A 1 34.61 -20.71 -17.84
CA TYR A 1 33.31 -20.62 -17.21
C TYR A 1 33.29 -19.35 -16.38
N LEU A 2 32.78 -18.27 -16.98
CA LEU A 2 32.45 -17.05 -16.29
C LEU A 2 31.09 -17.33 -15.65
N GLU A 3 31.04 -17.47 -14.33
CA GLU A 3 29.81 -17.33 -13.55
C GLU A 3 29.28 -15.92 -13.80
N ILE A 4 28.20 -15.82 -14.59
CA ILE A 4 27.32 -14.66 -14.59
C ILE A 4 26.69 -14.70 -13.18
N ARG A 5 27.29 -14.01 -12.22
CA ARG A 5 26.55 -13.56 -11.04
C ARG A 5 25.45 -12.68 -11.58
N ASP A 6 24.25 -13.21 -11.69
CA ASP A 6 23.06 -12.40 -11.80
C ASP A 6 23.16 -11.37 -10.67
N CYS A 7 23.44 -10.14 -11.05
CA CYS A 7 23.47 -9.03 -10.10
C CYS A 7 22.02 -8.83 -9.71
N MET A 8 21.58 -9.52 -8.64
CA MET A 8 20.21 -9.38 -8.14
C MET A 8 19.99 -7.89 -7.93
N LYS A 9 19.01 -7.33 -8.63
CA LYS A 9 18.60 -5.93 -8.42
C LYS A 9 18.18 -5.77 -6.98
N ASN A 10 18.58 -4.68 -6.36
CA ASN A 10 17.95 -4.28 -5.10
C ASN A 10 16.52 -3.87 -5.40
N ILE A 11 15.58 -4.43 -4.66
CA ILE A 11 14.15 -4.09 -4.75
C ILE A 11 13.63 -3.92 -3.33
N THR A 12 13.07 -2.74 -3.07
CA THR A 12 12.63 -2.31 -1.75
C THR A 12 11.13 -2.52 -1.55
N LEU A 13 10.74 -3.04 -0.38
CA LEU A 13 9.38 -2.99 0.10
C LEU A 13 9.18 -1.75 0.98
N VAL A 14 8.29 -0.86 0.60
CA VAL A 14 7.87 0.31 1.40
C VAL A 14 6.56 0.01 2.11
N ILE A 15 6.58 0.09 3.44
CA ILE A 15 5.41 -0.15 4.27
C ILE A 15 4.97 1.17 4.90
N MET A 16 3.80 1.66 4.49
CA MET A 16 3.22 2.90 5.01
C MET A 16 2.55 2.64 6.35
N ALA A 17 3.19 3.06 7.43
CA ALA A 17 2.78 2.85 8.81
C ALA A 17 2.63 4.16 9.62
N ALA A 18 2.76 5.34 9.01
CA ALA A 18 2.63 6.62 9.71
C ALA A 18 1.20 6.94 10.16
N GLY A 19 0.19 6.36 9.50
CA GLY A 19 -1.21 6.42 9.91
C GLY A 19 -1.53 5.58 11.16
N ILE A 20 -0.56 4.90 11.71
CA ILE A 20 -0.62 4.19 12.99
C ILE A 20 -0.97 5.19 14.08
N GLY A 21 -2.22 5.33 14.41
CA GLY A 21 -2.71 6.38 15.30
C GLY A 21 -3.60 5.88 16.40
N SER A 22 -3.39 6.49 17.46
CA SER A 22 -4.13 6.97 18.65
C SER A 22 -5.65 6.68 18.79
N ARG A 23 -6.32 6.01 17.87
CA ARG A 23 -7.80 5.83 17.94
C ARG A 23 -8.26 4.67 18.84
N PHE A 24 -7.33 3.86 19.37
CA PHE A 24 -7.66 2.77 20.29
C PHE A 24 -6.87 2.96 21.58
N GLY A 25 -7.57 3.30 22.65
CA GLY A 25 -6.98 3.55 23.95
C GLY A 25 -6.05 2.43 24.42
N GLY A 26 -4.75 2.61 24.22
CA GLY A 26 -3.71 1.80 24.83
C GLY A 26 -2.86 0.93 23.90
N GLY A 27 -2.80 1.14 22.59
CA GLY A 27 -1.89 0.40 21.70
C GLY A 27 -2.03 0.72 20.22
N ILE A 28 -0.98 0.42 19.47
CA ILE A 28 -0.95 0.61 18.02
C ILE A 28 -1.69 -0.58 17.37
N LYS A 29 -2.85 -0.33 16.77
CA LYS A 29 -3.74 -1.34 16.17
C LYS A 29 -3.02 -2.26 15.18
N GLN A 30 -2.14 -1.70 14.34
CA GLN A 30 -1.40 -2.42 13.31
C GLN A 30 -0.30 -3.34 13.88
N LEU A 31 0.03 -3.16 15.16
CA LEU A 31 0.96 -4.02 15.90
C LEU A 31 0.25 -5.11 16.71
N ALA A 32 -1.07 -5.27 16.55
CA ALA A 32 -1.81 -6.30 17.24
C ALA A 32 -1.48 -7.69 16.67
N PRO A 33 -1.14 -8.67 17.52
CA PRO A 33 -0.86 -10.02 17.08
C PRO A 33 -2.04 -10.68 16.38
N VAL A 34 -1.74 -11.37 15.27
CA VAL A 34 -2.71 -12.16 14.48
C VAL A 34 -2.23 -13.59 14.22
N GLY A 35 -0.93 -13.83 14.33
CA GLY A 35 -0.32 -15.13 14.16
C GLY A 35 -0.13 -15.90 15.46
N PRO A 36 0.16 -17.22 15.37
CA PRO A 36 0.22 -18.13 16.53
C PRO A 36 1.39 -17.84 17.48
N ASN A 37 2.47 -17.21 17.02
CA ASN A 37 3.64 -16.87 17.85
C ASN A 37 3.76 -15.35 18.09
N GLY A 38 2.67 -14.61 17.92
CA GLY A 38 2.64 -13.17 18.11
C GLY A 38 2.99 -12.37 16.87
N GLU A 39 3.03 -13.00 15.69
CA GLU A 39 3.23 -12.32 14.42
C GLU A 39 2.08 -11.33 14.16
N ILE A 40 2.43 -10.18 13.60
CA ILE A 40 1.48 -9.15 13.15
C ILE A 40 1.30 -9.23 11.63
N ILE A 41 0.34 -8.51 11.04
CA ILE A 41 0.09 -8.54 9.58
C ILE A 41 1.35 -8.21 8.79
N MET A 42 2.10 -7.18 9.18
CA MET A 42 3.35 -6.80 8.51
C MET A 42 4.40 -7.92 8.45
N ASP A 43 4.41 -8.84 9.41
CA ASP A 43 5.35 -9.97 9.36
C ASP A 43 5.07 -10.88 8.18
N TYR A 44 3.80 -11.14 7.88
CA TYR A 44 3.38 -11.92 6.71
C TYR A 44 3.74 -11.20 5.41
N SER A 45 3.49 -9.89 5.35
CA SER A 45 3.88 -9.05 4.22
C SER A 45 5.39 -9.11 3.95
N ILE A 46 6.21 -8.97 4.99
CA ILE A 46 7.67 -9.03 4.89
C ILE A 46 8.15 -10.45 4.54
N TYR A 47 7.52 -11.47 5.12
CA TYR A 47 7.82 -12.87 4.80
C TYR A 47 7.59 -13.16 3.32
N ASP A 48 6.43 -12.80 2.78
CA ASP A 48 6.07 -13.03 1.38
C ASP A 48 6.95 -12.21 0.44
N ALA A 49 7.19 -10.94 0.74
CA ALA A 49 8.09 -10.09 -0.03
C ALA A 49 9.53 -10.67 -0.07
N LYS A 50 10.07 -11.06 1.08
CA LYS A 50 11.40 -11.68 1.16
C LYS A 50 11.46 -12.97 0.35
N LYS A 51 10.42 -13.81 0.41
CA LYS A 51 10.33 -15.05 -0.39
C LYS A 51 10.23 -14.77 -1.89
N ALA A 52 9.57 -13.69 -2.29
CA ALA A 52 9.52 -13.24 -3.68
C ALA A 52 10.87 -12.69 -4.20
N GLY A 53 11.76 -12.22 -3.30
CA GLY A 53 13.08 -11.71 -3.65
C GLY A 53 13.39 -10.28 -3.22
N PHE A 54 12.47 -9.59 -2.56
CA PHE A 54 12.74 -8.28 -1.96
C PHE A 54 13.85 -8.40 -0.92
N ASN A 55 14.76 -7.44 -0.89
CA ASN A 55 15.97 -7.50 -0.06
C ASN A 55 16.15 -6.30 0.89
N LYS A 56 15.24 -5.32 0.86
CA LYS A 56 15.21 -4.17 1.75
C LYS A 56 13.76 -3.84 2.13
N VAL A 57 13.55 -3.39 3.35
CA VAL A 57 12.26 -2.84 3.84
C VAL A 57 12.49 -1.41 4.31
N VAL A 58 11.63 -0.51 3.87
CA VAL A 58 11.56 0.87 4.36
C VAL A 58 10.22 1.05 5.07
N PHE A 59 10.25 1.34 6.35
CA PHE A 59 9.07 1.69 7.12
C PHE A 59 8.87 3.20 7.13
N VAL A 60 7.73 3.65 6.63
CA VAL A 60 7.30 5.06 6.76
C VAL A 60 6.47 5.17 8.03
N ILE A 61 7.01 5.80 9.05
CA ILE A 61 6.40 5.96 10.38
C ILE A 61 6.44 7.42 10.83
N ARG A 62 5.82 7.73 11.96
CA ARG A 62 6.05 8.99 12.65
C ARG A 62 7.28 8.85 13.56
N LYS A 63 8.04 9.94 13.73
CA LYS A 63 9.27 9.94 14.55
C LYS A 63 9.01 9.59 16.01
N ASP A 64 7.89 10.06 16.55
CA ASP A 64 7.51 9.79 17.96
C ASP A 64 7.21 8.30 18.24
N LEU A 65 6.96 7.50 17.20
CA LEU A 65 6.68 6.06 17.32
C LEU A 65 7.90 5.16 17.08
N GLU A 66 9.06 5.73 16.72
CA GLU A 66 10.24 4.94 16.32
C GLU A 66 10.64 3.90 17.34
N ALA A 67 10.77 4.30 18.62
CA ALA A 67 11.24 3.41 19.68
C ALA A 67 10.25 2.26 19.95
N GLU A 68 8.94 2.55 19.99
CA GLU A 68 7.90 1.53 20.18
C GLU A 68 7.82 0.59 18.98
N PHE A 69 7.89 1.15 17.77
CA PHE A 69 7.85 0.38 16.53
C PHE A 69 9.07 -0.54 16.39
N ASP A 70 10.27 -0.04 16.71
CA ASP A 70 11.49 -0.84 16.69
C ASP A 70 11.44 -1.98 17.71
N ALA A 71 10.91 -1.73 18.90
CA ALA A 71 10.79 -2.75 19.95
C ALA A 71 9.81 -3.88 19.54
N VAL A 72 8.74 -3.57 18.82
CA VAL A 72 7.70 -4.56 18.48
C VAL A 72 8.07 -5.34 17.22
N ILE A 73 8.55 -4.70 16.17
CA ILE A 73 8.82 -5.32 14.88
C ILE A 73 10.23 -5.08 14.36
N GLY A 74 10.72 -3.84 14.41
CA GLY A 74 11.95 -3.45 13.73
C GLY A 74 13.16 -4.26 14.12
N SER A 75 13.39 -4.43 15.41
CA SER A 75 14.57 -5.16 15.95
C SER A 75 14.66 -6.61 15.47
N ARG A 76 13.54 -7.30 15.30
CA ARG A 76 13.54 -8.68 14.79
C ARG A 76 13.62 -8.73 13.27
N ILE A 77 13.01 -7.80 12.55
CA ILE A 77 13.08 -7.74 11.09
C ILE A 77 14.48 -7.38 10.59
N LYS A 78 15.20 -6.52 11.29
CA LYS A 78 16.62 -6.18 11.02
C LYS A 78 17.56 -7.41 11.02
N GLN A 79 17.17 -8.51 11.68
CA GLN A 79 17.96 -9.75 11.70
C GLN A 79 17.81 -10.59 10.42
N ILE A 80 16.82 -10.29 9.59
CA ILE A 80 16.45 -11.13 8.44
C ILE A 80 16.48 -10.40 7.10
N ILE A 81 16.40 -9.07 7.10
CA ILE A 81 16.40 -8.23 5.90
C ILE A 81 16.91 -6.83 6.28
N ASP A 82 17.45 -6.09 5.32
CA ASP A 82 17.85 -4.70 5.52
C ASP A 82 16.63 -3.82 5.81
N VAL A 83 16.73 -2.98 6.84
CA VAL A 83 15.63 -2.11 7.31
C VAL A 83 16.10 -0.68 7.44
N GLU A 84 15.32 0.23 6.86
CA GLU A 84 15.43 1.66 7.09
C GLU A 84 14.12 2.27 7.58
N TYR A 85 14.21 3.38 8.32
CA TYR A 85 13.06 4.18 8.74
C TYR A 85 13.04 5.51 8.03
N VAL A 86 11.86 5.88 7.57
CA VAL A 86 11.56 7.18 6.99
C VAL A 86 10.44 7.81 7.83
N PHE A 87 10.55 9.10 8.10
CA PHE A 87 9.60 9.78 8.97
C PHE A 87 8.67 10.67 8.16
N GLN A 88 7.38 10.41 8.28
CA GLN A 88 6.32 11.26 7.75
C GLN A 88 5.84 12.20 8.86
N GLU A 89 6.24 13.47 8.77
CA GLU A 89 5.86 14.50 9.73
C GLU A 89 5.00 15.60 9.06
N LEU A 90 4.28 16.36 9.88
CA LEU A 90 3.40 17.44 9.39
C LEU A 90 4.19 18.62 8.83
N ASP A 91 5.38 18.84 9.31
CA ASP A 91 6.30 19.90 8.89
C ASP A 91 7.21 19.47 7.71
N ASN A 92 7.10 18.23 7.21
CA ASN A 92 7.79 17.81 5.97
C ASN A 92 7.12 18.42 4.73
N ILE A 93 7.07 19.73 4.69
CA ILE A 93 6.56 20.57 3.60
C ILE A 93 7.54 21.72 3.34
N PRO A 94 7.52 22.37 2.15
CA PRO A 94 8.37 23.53 1.90
C PRO A 94 8.16 24.66 2.93
N ASP A 95 9.25 25.34 3.29
CA ASP A 95 9.27 26.35 4.37
C ASP A 95 8.20 27.43 4.20
N GLU A 96 7.91 27.80 2.95
CA GLU A 96 6.90 28.81 2.60
C GLU A 96 5.47 28.43 3.03
N TYR A 97 5.19 27.16 3.24
CA TYR A 97 3.86 26.65 3.66
C TYR A 97 3.78 26.31 5.16
N GLN A 98 4.90 26.24 5.86
CA GLN A 98 4.93 25.78 7.26
C GLN A 98 4.07 26.67 8.18
N GLU A 99 4.16 27.99 8.05
CA GLU A 99 3.38 28.90 8.86
C GLU A 99 1.89 28.84 8.53
N THR A 100 1.55 28.69 7.24
CA THR A 100 0.15 28.59 6.77
C THR A 100 -0.54 27.36 7.35
N PHE A 101 0.15 26.20 7.37
CA PHE A 101 -0.43 24.93 7.78
C PHE A 101 -0.01 24.46 9.17
N LYS A 102 0.54 25.34 10.01
CA LYS A 102 1.00 24.98 11.38
C LYS A 102 -0.08 24.39 12.30
N GLN A 103 -1.37 24.66 12.01
CA GLN A 103 -2.49 24.10 12.78
C GLN A 103 -2.99 22.75 12.24
N ARG A 104 -2.40 22.25 11.16
CA ARG A 104 -2.76 20.95 10.61
C ARG A 104 -2.39 19.83 11.59
N THR A 105 -3.33 18.93 11.82
CA THR A 105 -3.13 17.74 12.68
C THR A 105 -3.28 16.44 11.89
N LYS A 106 -3.81 16.52 10.67
CA LYS A 106 -4.03 15.37 9.79
C LYS A 106 -2.80 15.13 8.92
N PRO A 107 -2.28 13.89 8.81
CA PRO A 107 -1.19 13.56 7.86
C PRO A 107 -1.51 14.04 6.44
N TRP A 108 -0.46 14.32 5.66
CA TRP A 108 -0.61 14.84 4.30
C TRP A 108 -1.11 13.80 3.29
N GLY A 109 -1.15 12.52 3.66
CA GLY A 109 -1.63 11.44 2.81
C GLY A 109 -0.53 10.54 2.26
N THR A 110 -0.96 9.49 1.52
CA THR A 110 -0.07 8.42 1.06
C THR A 110 0.95 8.89 0.01
N GLY A 111 0.62 9.88 -0.81
CA GLY A 111 1.57 10.43 -1.77
C GLY A 111 2.74 11.14 -1.11
N GLN A 112 2.49 11.90 -0.02
CA GLN A 112 3.55 12.54 0.73
C GLN A 112 4.35 11.53 1.57
N ALA A 113 3.70 10.48 2.10
CA ALA A 113 4.40 9.39 2.77
C ALA A 113 5.47 8.76 1.87
N ILE A 114 5.13 8.50 0.61
CA ILE A 114 6.07 7.96 -0.37
C ILE A 114 7.14 9.01 -0.72
N LEU A 115 6.77 10.27 -0.91
CA LEU A 115 7.71 11.35 -1.20
C LEU A 115 8.80 11.47 -0.12
N CYS A 116 8.49 11.22 1.15
CA CYS A 116 9.47 11.18 2.23
C CYS A 116 10.60 10.13 2.01
N CYS A 117 10.39 9.15 1.14
CA CYS A 117 11.38 8.13 0.83
C CYS A 117 12.41 8.55 -0.23
N LYS A 118 12.28 9.75 -0.83
CA LYS A 118 13.08 10.23 -1.98
C LYS A 118 14.60 10.11 -1.76
N ASP A 119 15.08 10.45 -0.56
CA ASP A 119 16.52 10.46 -0.27
C ASP A 119 17.07 9.10 0.21
N VAL A 120 16.19 8.10 0.36
CA VAL A 120 16.50 6.78 0.92
C VAL A 120 16.41 5.67 -0.12
N ILE A 121 15.56 5.83 -1.14
CA ILE A 121 15.27 4.82 -2.15
C ILE A 121 15.76 5.30 -3.51
N ASN A 122 16.71 4.53 -4.11
CA ASN A 122 17.25 4.75 -5.45
C ASN A 122 17.06 3.52 -6.35
N GLU A 123 16.36 2.51 -5.87
CA GLU A 123 16.04 1.25 -6.53
C GLU A 123 14.53 1.11 -6.77
N PRO A 124 14.09 0.19 -7.65
CA PRO A 124 12.67 -0.15 -7.81
C PRO A 124 12.05 -0.56 -6.48
N PHE A 125 10.80 -0.20 -6.25
CA PHE A 125 10.16 -0.44 -4.96
C PHE A 125 8.67 -0.74 -5.07
N LEU A 126 8.16 -1.49 -4.10
CA LEU A 126 6.75 -1.81 -3.91
C LEU A 126 6.21 -1.08 -2.68
N VAL A 127 5.08 -0.42 -2.83
CA VAL A 127 4.39 0.27 -1.72
C VAL A 127 3.18 -0.53 -1.28
N ILE A 128 3.03 -0.69 0.04
CA ILE A 128 1.88 -1.34 0.69
C ILE A 128 1.43 -0.59 1.94
N ASN A 129 0.21 -0.87 2.37
CA ASN A 129 -0.29 -0.46 3.69
C ASN A 129 0.19 -1.43 4.79
N ALA A 130 0.39 -0.93 6.00
CA ALA A 130 0.88 -1.71 7.14
C ALA A 130 -0.16 -2.66 7.75
N ASP A 131 -1.44 -2.40 7.54
CA ASP A 131 -2.57 -3.11 8.14
C ASP A 131 -3.33 -4.03 7.18
N ASP A 132 -2.77 -4.23 5.99
CA ASP A 132 -3.34 -5.05 4.93
C ASP A 132 -2.53 -6.33 4.69
N TYR A 133 -3.24 -7.44 4.55
CA TYR A 133 -2.70 -8.71 4.06
C TYR A 133 -2.99 -8.84 2.56
N TYR A 134 -1.95 -9.07 1.78
CA TYR A 134 -2.03 -9.08 0.31
C TYR A 134 -1.91 -10.47 -0.31
N GLY A 135 -1.36 -11.44 0.44
CA GLY A 135 -1.10 -12.79 -0.06
C GLY A 135 0.19 -12.91 -0.86
N LYS A 136 0.63 -14.14 -1.03
CA LYS A 136 1.93 -14.49 -1.60
C LYS A 136 2.06 -14.11 -3.08
N GLN A 137 1.03 -14.42 -3.88
CA GLN A 137 1.04 -14.18 -5.32
C GLN A 137 1.20 -12.69 -5.64
N ALA A 138 0.60 -11.81 -4.85
CA ALA A 138 0.70 -10.37 -5.05
C ALA A 138 2.16 -9.88 -5.03
N TYR A 139 2.98 -10.39 -4.10
CA TYR A 139 4.41 -10.06 -4.02
C TYR A 139 5.24 -10.69 -5.13
N GLU A 140 4.92 -11.93 -5.53
CA GLU A 140 5.59 -12.61 -6.64
C GLU A 140 5.39 -11.87 -7.96
N GLU A 141 4.15 -11.45 -8.28
CA GLU A 141 3.84 -10.68 -9.50
C GLU A 141 4.50 -9.28 -9.46
N ALA A 142 4.44 -8.59 -8.31
CA ALA A 142 5.09 -7.29 -8.15
C ALA A 142 6.62 -7.40 -8.30
N TYR A 143 7.25 -8.40 -7.69
CA TYR A 143 8.68 -8.61 -7.81
C TYR A 143 9.11 -8.90 -9.24
N LYS A 144 8.38 -9.76 -9.93
CA LYS A 144 8.62 -10.08 -11.35
C LYS A 144 8.61 -8.81 -12.20
N TYR A 145 7.59 -7.98 -12.05
CA TYR A 145 7.50 -6.70 -12.76
C TYR A 145 8.68 -5.78 -12.43
N LEU A 146 8.99 -5.56 -11.15
CA LEU A 146 10.08 -4.66 -10.72
C LEU A 146 11.47 -5.16 -11.13
N ASN A 147 11.65 -6.48 -11.29
CA ASN A 147 12.92 -7.07 -11.73
C ASN A 147 13.13 -6.99 -13.25
N GLU A 148 12.08 -6.74 -14.02
CA GLU A 148 12.17 -6.52 -15.46
C GLU A 148 12.82 -5.14 -15.76
N ASN A 149 13.40 -4.99 -16.95
CA ASN A 149 13.86 -3.70 -17.44
C ASN A 149 12.73 -3.03 -18.18
N HIS A 150 12.29 -1.89 -17.68
CA HIS A 150 11.28 -1.03 -18.31
C HIS A 150 11.98 0.08 -19.07
N ASP A 151 12.75 -0.28 -20.14
CA ASP A 151 13.57 0.67 -20.87
C ASP A 151 12.76 1.66 -21.70
N ASN A 152 13.08 2.95 -21.53
CA ASN A 152 12.89 4.07 -22.45
C ASN A 152 11.52 4.20 -23.14
N THR A 153 10.45 4.24 -22.35
CA THR A 153 9.20 4.78 -22.84
C THR A 153 9.12 6.27 -22.51
N ALA A 154 8.38 7.04 -23.33
CA ALA A 154 8.14 8.46 -23.06
C ALA A 154 7.28 8.70 -21.81
N LYS A 155 6.75 7.64 -21.19
CA LYS A 155 5.90 7.67 -20.01
C LYS A 155 6.54 6.93 -18.85
N GLN A 156 6.28 7.41 -17.63
CA GLN A 156 6.64 6.70 -16.42
C GLN A 156 5.91 5.35 -16.35
N GLN A 157 6.66 4.26 -16.23
CA GLN A 157 6.13 2.92 -16.10
C GLN A 157 5.81 2.61 -14.63
N ILE A 158 4.57 2.23 -14.36
CA ILE A 158 4.05 1.90 -13.03
C ILE A 158 3.30 0.57 -13.13
N ALA A 159 3.31 -0.23 -12.08
CA ALA A 159 2.33 -1.30 -11.97
C ALA A 159 1.51 -1.19 -10.69
N MET A 160 0.32 -1.75 -10.75
CA MET A 160 -0.60 -1.88 -9.62
C MET A 160 -1.01 -3.34 -9.49
N VAL A 161 -0.88 -3.91 -8.30
CA VAL A 161 -1.47 -5.22 -8.04
C VAL A 161 -2.96 -5.04 -7.78
N SER A 162 -3.78 -5.66 -8.62
CA SER A 162 -5.23 -5.67 -8.47
C SER A 162 -5.71 -6.98 -7.85
N PHE A 163 -6.78 -6.88 -7.09
CA PHE A 163 -7.50 -7.99 -6.51
C PHE A 163 -8.89 -8.12 -7.14
N VAL A 164 -9.46 -9.30 -7.07
CA VAL A 164 -10.85 -9.51 -7.50
C VAL A 164 -11.77 -8.99 -6.41
N LEU A 165 -12.77 -8.18 -6.75
CA LEU A 165 -13.65 -7.53 -5.78
C LEU A 165 -14.21 -8.50 -4.73
N LYS A 166 -14.70 -9.67 -5.14
CA LYS A 166 -15.26 -10.70 -4.22
C LYS A 166 -14.28 -11.13 -3.13
N ASN A 167 -12.96 -11.10 -3.42
CA ASN A 167 -11.91 -11.51 -2.49
C ASN A 167 -11.51 -10.38 -1.51
N THR A 168 -12.18 -9.22 -1.57
CA THR A 168 -11.89 -8.04 -0.75
C THR A 168 -13.10 -7.52 0.02
N LEU A 169 -14.25 -8.18 -0.08
CA LEU A 169 -15.47 -7.79 0.61
C LEU A 169 -15.43 -8.20 2.09
N SER A 170 -16.15 -7.46 2.93
CA SER A 170 -16.33 -7.75 4.34
C SER A 170 -17.75 -8.24 4.60
N ASP A 171 -17.89 -9.21 5.50
CA ASP A 171 -19.20 -9.63 6.03
C ASP A 171 -19.69 -8.69 7.15
N ASN A 172 -18.83 -7.76 7.62
CA ASN A 172 -19.13 -6.87 8.75
C ASN A 172 -19.67 -5.49 8.31
N GLY A 173 -19.71 -5.20 7.00
CA GLY A 173 -20.26 -3.93 6.49
C GLY A 173 -19.68 -3.52 5.15
N GLY A 174 -20.10 -2.34 4.68
CA GLY A 174 -19.65 -1.76 3.43
C GLY A 174 -18.18 -1.39 3.45
N VAL A 175 -17.49 -1.64 2.33
CA VAL A 175 -16.07 -1.36 2.15
C VAL A 175 -15.85 -0.27 1.09
N THR A 176 -14.69 0.37 1.12
CA THR A 176 -14.26 1.33 0.08
C THR A 176 -13.17 0.70 -0.76
N ARG A 177 -13.31 0.73 -2.10
CA ARG A 177 -12.35 0.15 -3.04
C ARG A 177 -12.12 1.08 -4.24
N GLY A 178 -10.90 1.10 -4.76
CA GLY A 178 -10.61 1.68 -6.05
C GLY A 178 -11.04 0.72 -7.16
N VAL A 179 -12.24 0.88 -7.68
CA VAL A 179 -12.75 0.06 -8.79
C VAL A 179 -12.04 0.44 -10.07
N CYS A 180 -11.41 -0.54 -10.74
CA CYS A 180 -10.53 -0.33 -11.88
C CYS A 180 -11.22 -0.66 -13.19
N THR A 181 -10.99 0.18 -14.21
CA THR A 181 -11.25 -0.15 -15.61
C THR A 181 -9.91 -0.48 -16.28
N VAL A 182 -9.84 -1.66 -16.90
CA VAL A 182 -8.60 -2.20 -17.48
C VAL A 182 -8.83 -2.52 -18.95
N ASP A 183 -7.87 -2.21 -19.82
CA ASP A 183 -7.91 -2.52 -21.23
C ASP A 183 -7.51 -3.98 -21.56
N GLN A 184 -7.54 -4.35 -22.85
CA GLN A 184 -7.21 -5.70 -23.32
C GLN A 184 -5.73 -6.07 -23.11
N ASN A 185 -4.86 -5.09 -22.89
CA ASN A 185 -3.42 -5.26 -22.65
C ASN A 185 -3.07 -5.25 -21.16
N ASN A 186 -4.08 -5.28 -20.27
CA ASN A 186 -3.95 -5.12 -18.83
C ASN A 186 -3.39 -3.75 -18.39
N HIS A 187 -3.66 -2.68 -19.16
CA HIS A 187 -3.35 -1.32 -18.70
C HIS A 187 -4.55 -0.71 -17.99
N LEU A 188 -4.28 -0.01 -16.91
CA LEU A 188 -5.29 0.75 -16.17
C LEU A 188 -5.75 1.94 -17.00
N CYS A 189 -7.05 1.99 -17.29
CA CYS A 189 -7.70 3.10 -17.99
C CYS A 189 -8.28 4.12 -17.02
N ASP A 190 -8.88 3.64 -15.93
CA ASP A 190 -9.47 4.49 -14.88
C ASP A 190 -9.51 3.75 -13.56
N ILE A 191 -9.54 4.53 -12.47
CA ILE A 191 -9.70 4.05 -11.10
C ILE A 191 -10.68 4.98 -10.38
N VAL A 192 -11.78 4.41 -9.88
CA VAL A 192 -12.83 5.16 -9.20
C VAL A 192 -12.96 4.70 -7.76
N GLU A 193 -12.66 5.58 -6.82
CA GLU A 193 -12.88 5.29 -5.41
C GLU A 193 -14.37 5.15 -5.14
N THR A 194 -14.79 3.94 -4.79
CA THR A 194 -16.17 3.57 -4.60
C THR A 194 -16.39 3.18 -3.15
N HIS A 195 -17.23 3.96 -2.47
CA HIS A 195 -17.52 3.82 -1.05
C HIS A 195 -18.77 2.95 -0.82
N ASN A 196 -18.81 2.33 0.38
CA ASN A 196 -19.96 1.55 0.85
C ASN A 196 -20.36 0.43 -0.11
N ILE A 197 -19.39 -0.30 -0.63
CA ILE A 197 -19.65 -1.52 -1.40
C ILE A 197 -20.05 -2.61 -0.43
N GLU A 198 -21.29 -3.04 -0.50
CA GLU A 198 -21.87 -4.10 0.32
C GLU A 198 -21.89 -5.42 -0.44
N LYS A 199 -21.70 -6.53 0.29
CA LYS A 199 -21.79 -7.88 -0.25
C LYS A 199 -23.24 -8.31 -0.36
N GLY A 200 -23.69 -8.74 -1.53
CA GLY A 200 -24.95 -9.42 -1.77
C GLY A 200 -24.76 -10.92 -1.98
N ASP A 201 -25.87 -11.63 -2.27
CA ASP A 201 -25.83 -13.09 -2.45
C ASP A 201 -24.98 -13.51 -3.67
N ASN A 202 -25.15 -12.83 -4.81
CA ASN A 202 -24.42 -13.13 -6.05
C ASN A 202 -23.84 -11.89 -6.74
N CYS A 203 -23.82 -10.76 -6.07
CA CYS A 203 -23.26 -9.50 -6.56
C CYS A 203 -22.69 -8.70 -5.40
N ALA A 204 -21.95 -7.63 -5.72
CA ALA A 204 -21.70 -6.53 -4.81
C ALA A 204 -22.56 -5.34 -5.25
N PHE A 205 -22.89 -4.44 -4.33
CA PHE A 205 -23.71 -3.29 -4.69
C PHE A 205 -23.36 -2.05 -3.86
N VAL A 206 -23.71 -0.90 -4.43
CA VAL A 206 -23.63 0.41 -3.76
C VAL A 206 -25.02 1.03 -3.73
N LYS A 207 -25.47 1.46 -2.56
CA LYS A 207 -26.70 2.23 -2.40
C LYS A 207 -26.40 3.71 -2.60
N LYS A 208 -27.00 4.33 -3.60
CA LYS A 208 -27.02 5.78 -3.81
C LYS A 208 -28.46 6.26 -3.74
N GLU A 209 -28.69 7.29 -2.95
CA GLU A 209 -29.98 7.96 -2.65
C GLU A 209 -31.26 7.27 -3.17
N ASN A 210 -31.41 7.03 -4.47
CA ASN A 210 -32.60 6.45 -5.09
C ASN A 210 -32.35 5.24 -6.00
N GLN A 211 -31.14 4.68 -6.00
CA GLN A 211 -30.80 3.54 -6.87
C GLN A 211 -29.75 2.63 -6.23
N ILE A 212 -29.86 1.34 -6.56
CA ILE A 212 -28.85 0.34 -6.27
C ILE A 212 -28.01 0.16 -7.54
N ILE A 213 -26.69 0.32 -7.40
CA ILE A 213 -25.74 0.05 -8.47
C ILE A 213 -25.09 -1.29 -8.16
N GLU A 214 -25.32 -2.27 -9.01
CA GLU A 214 -24.66 -3.57 -8.94
C GLU A 214 -23.27 -3.51 -9.52
N LEU A 215 -22.34 -4.20 -8.87
CA LEU A 215 -20.95 -4.37 -9.29
C LEU A 215 -20.69 -5.84 -9.55
N ASP A 216 -20.00 -6.15 -10.64
CA ASP A 216 -19.52 -7.49 -10.92
C ASP A 216 -18.49 -7.90 -9.85
N LEU A 217 -18.67 -9.08 -9.28
CA LEU A 217 -17.78 -9.66 -8.28
C LEU A 217 -16.36 -9.91 -8.83
N GLU A 218 -16.22 -10.04 -10.14
CA GLU A 218 -14.93 -10.28 -10.80
C GLU A 218 -14.19 -9.00 -11.22
N VAL A 219 -14.78 -7.80 -10.97
CA VAL A 219 -14.14 -6.54 -11.32
C VAL A 219 -12.81 -6.38 -10.56
N PRO A 220 -11.75 -5.92 -11.23
CA PRO A 220 -10.49 -5.64 -10.55
C PRO A 220 -10.60 -4.41 -9.66
N VAL A 221 -10.02 -4.51 -8.46
CA VAL A 221 -9.96 -3.40 -7.50
C VAL A 221 -8.55 -3.17 -7.02
N SER A 222 -8.23 -1.90 -6.77
CA SER A 222 -6.98 -1.49 -6.13
C SER A 222 -7.11 -1.57 -4.61
N MET A 223 -6.09 -2.16 -3.99
CA MET A 223 -5.90 -2.20 -2.54
C MET A 223 -4.64 -1.43 -2.13
N ASN A 224 -4.27 -0.41 -2.91
CA ASN A 224 -3.13 0.47 -2.66
C ASN A 224 -1.76 -0.23 -2.65
N MET A 225 -1.61 -1.25 -3.51
CA MET A 225 -0.34 -1.96 -3.72
C MET A 225 0.25 -1.55 -5.07
N TRP A 226 1.34 -0.75 -5.03
CA TRP A 226 1.91 -0.08 -6.19
C TRP A 226 3.38 -0.40 -6.37
N ALA A 227 3.76 -0.87 -7.56
CA ALA A 227 5.14 -1.10 -7.98
C ALA A 227 5.65 0.11 -8.77
N LEU A 228 6.67 0.76 -8.26
CA LEU A 228 7.12 2.08 -8.69
C LEU A 228 8.63 2.06 -8.99
N GLN A 229 9.06 3.01 -9.84
CA GLN A 229 10.45 3.30 -10.11
C GLN A 229 10.87 4.62 -9.43
N PRO A 230 12.16 4.83 -9.10
CA PRO A 230 12.61 6.02 -8.38
C PRO A 230 12.27 7.35 -9.06
N GLU A 231 12.13 7.38 -10.39
CA GLU A 231 11.79 8.58 -11.16
C GLU A 231 10.43 9.16 -10.76
N ILE A 232 9.58 8.39 -10.11
CA ILE A 232 8.29 8.85 -9.59
C ILE A 232 8.45 9.96 -8.54
N PHE A 233 9.57 10.00 -7.81
CA PHE A 233 9.78 10.98 -6.76
C PHE A 233 9.80 12.43 -7.27
N ASP A 234 10.36 12.69 -8.43
CA ASP A 234 10.38 14.04 -9.00
C ASP A 234 8.98 14.48 -9.43
N ILE A 235 8.17 13.56 -9.94
CA ILE A 235 6.78 13.80 -10.26
C ILE A 235 5.98 14.08 -8.98
N LEU A 236 6.15 13.25 -7.95
CA LEU A 236 5.48 13.43 -6.67
C LEU A 236 5.85 14.77 -6.01
N ASP A 237 7.12 15.15 -6.02
CA ASP A 237 7.57 16.43 -5.46
C ASP A 237 6.92 17.62 -6.17
N SER A 238 6.94 17.61 -7.50
CA SER A 238 6.35 18.69 -8.31
C SER A 238 4.83 18.80 -8.10
N LYS A 239 4.15 17.65 -8.10
CA LYS A 239 2.68 17.60 -7.89
C LYS A 239 2.31 17.94 -6.44
N PHE A 240 3.16 17.63 -5.44
CA PHE A 240 2.91 18.01 -4.05
C PHE A 240 3.01 19.52 -3.84
N LYS A 241 4.01 20.16 -4.43
CA LYS A 241 4.12 21.64 -4.43
C LYS A 241 2.91 22.28 -5.08
N LEU A 242 2.44 21.76 -6.20
CA LEU A 242 1.23 22.22 -6.87
C LEU A 242 -0.01 22.02 -5.98
N PHE A 243 -0.15 20.86 -5.35
CA PHE A 243 -1.23 20.55 -4.40
C PHE A 243 -1.27 21.59 -3.26
N LEU A 244 -0.12 21.86 -2.61
CA LEU A 244 -0.03 22.84 -1.53
C LEU A 244 -0.41 24.26 -1.99
N SER A 245 0.00 24.64 -3.20
CA SER A 245 -0.30 25.97 -3.76
C SER A 245 -1.78 26.19 -4.09
N GLN A 246 -2.54 25.11 -4.25
CA GLN A 246 -3.97 25.13 -4.58
C GLN A 246 -4.87 25.00 -3.35
N LEU A 247 -4.31 24.64 -2.18
CA LEU A 247 -5.08 24.55 -0.95
C LEU A 247 -5.47 25.94 -0.45
N GLU A 248 -6.70 26.05 0.03
CA GLU A 248 -7.12 27.21 0.82
C GLU A 248 -6.36 27.24 2.15
N ASN A 249 -6.06 28.43 2.66
CA ASN A 249 -5.20 28.62 3.85
C ASN A 249 -5.77 27.98 5.13
N ASP A 250 -7.06 27.68 5.18
CA ASP A 250 -7.75 27.02 6.29
C ASP A 250 -8.13 25.56 5.98
N ASN A 251 -7.68 25.04 4.84
CA ASN A 251 -7.92 23.63 4.49
C ASN A 251 -6.89 22.72 5.15
N PHE A 252 -7.23 22.21 6.33
CA PHE A 252 -6.41 21.27 7.11
C PHE A 252 -6.81 19.80 6.93
N LYS A 253 -7.71 19.48 5.98
CA LYS A 253 -8.29 18.13 5.85
C LYS A 253 -7.93 17.39 4.57
N ASP A 254 -7.72 18.09 3.47
CA ASP A 254 -7.42 17.46 2.18
C ASP A 254 -6.08 16.69 2.24
N GLU A 255 -6.01 15.58 1.55
CA GLU A 255 -4.86 14.69 1.55
C GLU A 255 -4.30 14.52 0.14
N TYR A 256 -3.00 14.49 0.05
CA TYR A 256 -2.23 14.19 -1.15
C TYR A 256 -2.14 12.65 -1.30
N LEU A 257 -3.14 12.05 -1.94
CA LEU A 257 -3.31 10.60 -2.03
C LEU A 257 -2.69 10.02 -3.30
N LEU A 258 -1.88 8.98 -3.18
CA LEU A 258 -1.20 8.33 -4.31
C LEU A 258 -2.18 7.88 -5.42
N PRO A 259 -3.30 7.20 -5.13
CA PRO A 259 -4.24 6.80 -6.19
C PRO A 259 -4.81 7.99 -6.97
N THR A 260 -5.09 9.11 -6.31
CA THR A 260 -5.59 10.34 -6.94
C THR A 260 -4.54 10.94 -7.86
N ILE A 261 -3.28 10.95 -7.42
CA ILE A 261 -2.15 11.45 -8.21
C ILE A 261 -1.97 10.61 -9.47
N ILE A 262 -1.91 9.29 -9.32
CA ILE A 262 -1.77 8.36 -10.45
C ILE A 262 -2.95 8.50 -11.42
N GLY A 263 -4.18 8.64 -10.92
CA GLY A 263 -5.36 8.90 -11.75
C GLY A 263 -5.25 10.21 -12.55
N SER A 264 -4.67 11.27 -11.97
CA SER A 264 -4.38 12.52 -12.69
C SER A 264 -3.31 12.31 -13.77
N LEU A 265 -2.22 11.63 -13.43
CA LEU A 265 -1.13 11.34 -14.38
C LEU A 265 -1.57 10.46 -15.56
N LEU A 266 -2.50 9.53 -15.32
CA LEU A 266 -3.14 8.74 -16.39
C LEU A 266 -3.91 9.64 -17.37
N LYS A 267 -4.75 10.55 -16.84
CA LYS A 267 -5.53 11.51 -17.65
C LYS A 267 -4.63 12.48 -18.42
N GLU A 268 -3.50 12.86 -17.84
CA GLU A 268 -2.46 13.71 -18.46
C GLU A 268 -1.55 12.92 -19.42
N ASN A 269 -1.74 11.61 -19.56
CA ASN A 269 -0.94 10.72 -20.40
C ASN A 269 0.56 10.70 -20.04
N GLN A 270 0.89 10.93 -18.78
CA GLN A 270 2.26 10.98 -18.25
C GLN A 270 2.75 9.61 -17.75
N VAL A 271 1.82 8.71 -17.38
CA VAL A 271 2.14 7.36 -16.89
C VAL A 271 1.44 6.30 -17.72
N GLU A 272 1.99 5.11 -17.70
CA GLU A 272 1.34 3.87 -18.12
C GLU A 272 1.33 2.93 -16.92
N VAL A 273 0.17 2.39 -16.58
CA VAL A 273 0.01 1.55 -15.41
C VAL A 273 -0.37 0.14 -15.82
N THR A 274 0.53 -0.80 -15.65
CA THR A 274 0.28 -2.23 -15.84
C THR A 274 -0.50 -2.78 -14.64
N VAL A 275 -1.61 -3.47 -14.88
CA VAL A 275 -2.42 -4.11 -13.84
C VAL A 275 -1.97 -5.56 -13.69
N LEU A 276 -1.35 -5.87 -12.55
CA LEU A 276 -0.92 -7.21 -12.15
C LEU A 276 -2.06 -7.87 -11.38
N LYS A 277 -2.57 -8.99 -11.85
CA LYS A 277 -3.73 -9.64 -11.23
C LYS A 277 -3.30 -10.63 -10.15
N SER A 278 -3.76 -10.43 -8.92
CA SER A 278 -3.69 -11.42 -7.85
C SER A 278 -5.03 -12.12 -7.65
N LEU A 279 -4.99 -13.43 -7.44
CA LEU A 279 -6.15 -14.25 -7.07
C LEU A 279 -6.21 -14.52 -5.56
N ASP A 280 -5.23 -14.01 -4.81
CA ASP A 280 -5.20 -14.13 -3.35
C ASP A 280 -6.38 -13.40 -2.71
N ASN A 281 -6.76 -13.84 -1.53
CA ASN A 281 -7.67 -13.10 -0.68
C ASN A 281 -6.92 -11.93 -0.04
N TRP A 282 -7.50 -10.76 -0.15
CA TRP A 282 -7.09 -9.61 0.63
C TRP A 282 -7.95 -9.51 1.89
N PHE A 283 -7.33 -9.19 3.01
CA PHE A 283 -8.03 -8.81 4.24
C PHE A 283 -7.20 -7.81 5.04
N GLY A 284 -7.86 -6.98 5.81
CA GLY A 284 -7.23 -5.98 6.66
C GLY A 284 -8.01 -5.79 7.96
N VAL A 285 -7.42 -5.08 8.92
CA VAL A 285 -8.08 -4.76 10.17
C VAL A 285 -8.69 -3.36 10.06
N THR A 286 -9.81 -3.21 9.39
CA THR A 286 -10.54 -1.94 9.28
C THR A 286 -11.39 -1.69 10.53
N TYR A 287 -12.15 -2.70 10.95
CA TYR A 287 -12.97 -2.70 12.15
C TYR A 287 -12.35 -3.55 13.26
N LYS A 288 -12.74 -3.32 14.51
CA LYS A 288 -12.25 -4.12 15.64
C LYS A 288 -12.65 -5.59 15.50
N GLU A 289 -13.79 -5.83 14.89
CA GLU A 289 -14.39 -7.13 14.63
C GLU A 289 -13.59 -7.91 13.58
N ASP A 290 -12.92 -7.23 12.63
CA ASP A 290 -12.13 -7.86 11.59
C ASP A 290 -10.94 -8.65 12.16
N LYS A 291 -10.43 -8.26 13.34
CA LYS A 291 -9.27 -8.93 13.95
C LYS A 291 -9.46 -10.43 14.09
N GLN A 292 -10.63 -10.88 14.53
CA GLN A 292 -10.90 -12.30 14.70
C GLN A 292 -10.90 -13.03 13.35
N THR A 293 -11.51 -12.42 12.33
CA THR A 293 -11.53 -12.95 10.96
C THR A 293 -10.11 -13.06 10.37
N VAL A 294 -9.26 -12.06 10.65
CA VAL A 294 -7.83 -12.10 10.22
C VAL A 294 -7.09 -13.24 10.91
N ILE A 295 -7.24 -13.41 12.23
CA ILE A 295 -6.63 -14.52 12.98
C ILE A 295 -7.05 -15.87 12.40
N GLU A 296 -8.34 -16.08 12.16
CA GLU A 296 -8.87 -17.32 11.59
C GLU A 296 -8.35 -17.58 10.17
N SER A 297 -8.22 -16.53 9.37
CA SER A 297 -7.67 -16.61 8.01
C SER A 297 -6.20 -17.02 8.04
N ILE A 298 -5.39 -16.40 8.89
CA ILE A 298 -3.98 -16.77 9.09
C ILE A 298 -3.85 -18.22 9.60
N GLN A 299 -4.67 -18.62 10.55
CA GLN A 299 -4.69 -20.00 11.05
C GLN A 299 -4.98 -21.03 9.95
N LYS A 300 -5.98 -20.73 9.08
CA LYS A 300 -6.30 -21.56 7.92
C LYS A 300 -5.13 -21.66 6.96
N LEU A 301 -4.48 -20.53 6.61
CA LEU A 301 -3.32 -20.50 5.73
C LEU A 301 -2.14 -21.29 6.30
N THR A 302 -1.92 -21.21 7.60
CA THR A 302 -0.90 -22.01 8.30
C THR A 302 -1.27 -23.51 8.31
N ALA A 303 -2.52 -23.85 8.56
CA ALA A 303 -2.99 -25.24 8.60
C ALA A 303 -2.86 -25.95 7.24
N VAL A 304 -3.07 -25.21 6.12
CA VAL A 304 -2.90 -25.76 4.76
C VAL A 304 -1.47 -25.65 4.23
N GLY A 305 -0.52 -25.18 5.05
CA GLY A 305 0.92 -25.16 4.73
C GLY A 305 1.36 -23.98 3.85
N VAL A 306 0.55 -22.94 3.66
CA VAL A 306 0.97 -21.71 2.99
C VAL A 306 2.05 -21.01 3.81
N TYR A 307 1.87 -20.94 5.12
CA TYR A 307 2.86 -20.44 6.06
C TYR A 307 3.36 -21.54 7.01
N PRO A 308 4.64 -21.49 7.42
CA PRO A 308 5.15 -22.31 8.50
C PRO A 308 4.51 -21.91 9.83
N GLN A 309 4.61 -22.77 10.84
CA GLN A 309 4.13 -22.47 12.20
C GLN A 309 4.84 -21.26 12.82
N LYS A 310 6.09 -20.99 12.41
CA LYS A 310 6.89 -19.83 12.78
C LYS A 310 7.50 -19.24 11.51
N LEU A 311 7.29 -17.93 11.27
CA LEU A 311 7.74 -17.27 10.04
C LEU A 311 9.25 -17.09 9.98
N PHE A 312 9.90 -16.76 11.11
CA PHE A 312 11.32 -16.42 11.24
C PHE A 312 11.96 -17.11 12.43
#